data_2646ef3f6310d859c600b8f90210df43
#
_entry.id   2646ef3f6310d859c600b8f90210df43
#
_cell.length_a   1.000
_cell.length_b   1.000
_cell.length_c   1.000
_cell.angle_alpha   90.00
_cell.angle_beta   90.00
_cell.angle_gamma   90.00
#
_symmetry.space_group_name_H-M   'P 1'
#
loop_
_entity.id
_entity.type
_entity.pdbx_description
1 polymer ?
#
loop_
_entity_poly.entity_id
_entity_poly.type
_entity_poly.pdbx_seq_one_letter_code
_entity_poly.pdbx_strand_id
1 'polypeptide(L)'
;MKLRQKFISVLVFFMASLLVGLSGLFLYLNPQIPDASTYQNVQIETPLRVLGQNGLLLAEFGERRSIPITLNEVPQHFIDAIINTEDKRFYEHRGIDFISLSNDLLSLVGDLITDRGLGSGASTITMQLARNISFNLERRFLRKFKEMLLALKIERELTKNEILTLYINLVPFGKRAYGAEAAAKTYYGKSLD
;
A
#
# COMPACT_ATOMS: atom_id res chain seq x y z
N MET A 1 22.51 -38.76 -19.64
CA MET A 1 22.94 -38.33 -18.30
C MET A 1 23.63 -36.96 -18.30
N LYS A 2 24.71 -36.76 -19.09
CA LYS A 2 25.48 -35.48 -19.11
C LYS A 2 24.70 -34.20 -19.46
N LEU A 3 23.69 -34.26 -20.38
CA LEU A 3 22.92 -33.10 -20.77
C LEU A 3 21.95 -32.62 -19.63
N ARG A 4 21.31 -33.55 -18.93
CA ARG A 4 20.45 -33.27 -17.78
C ARG A 4 21.25 -32.64 -16.62
N GLN A 5 22.46 -33.13 -16.37
CA GLN A 5 23.33 -32.57 -15.33
C GLN A 5 23.77 -31.14 -15.68
N LYS A 6 24.14 -30.86 -16.94
CA LYS A 6 24.48 -29.50 -17.39
C LYS A 6 23.27 -28.54 -17.24
N PHE A 7 22.08 -29.00 -17.62
CA PHE A 7 20.85 -28.18 -17.46
C PHE A 7 20.60 -27.86 -15.98
N ILE A 8 20.68 -28.84 -15.09
CA ILE A 8 20.51 -28.63 -13.64
C ILE A 8 21.58 -27.67 -13.11
N SER A 9 22.86 -27.82 -13.53
CA SER A 9 23.93 -26.91 -13.09
C SER A 9 23.68 -25.45 -13.53
N VAL A 10 23.22 -25.25 -14.77
CA VAL A 10 22.87 -23.91 -15.28
C VAL A 10 21.70 -23.32 -14.49
N LEU A 11 20.67 -24.11 -14.22
CA LEU A 11 19.51 -23.67 -13.43
C LEU A 11 19.93 -23.30 -12.00
N VAL A 12 20.74 -24.11 -11.33
CA VAL A 12 21.25 -23.84 -9.98
C VAL A 12 22.12 -22.58 -9.97
N PHE A 13 23.00 -22.40 -10.96
CA PHE A 13 23.83 -21.21 -11.09
C PHE A 13 22.95 -19.94 -11.27
N PHE A 14 21.95 -20.02 -12.13
CA PHE A 14 21.00 -18.90 -12.34
C PHE A 14 20.22 -18.56 -11.06
N MET A 15 19.70 -19.59 -10.36
CA MET A 15 19.02 -19.42 -9.08
C MET A 15 19.92 -18.80 -8.00
N ALA A 16 21.17 -19.28 -7.90
CA ALA A 16 22.14 -18.73 -6.96
C ALA A 16 22.48 -17.26 -7.29
N SER A 17 22.70 -16.94 -8.56
CA SER A 17 22.95 -15.56 -9.00
C SER A 17 21.78 -14.63 -8.72
N LEU A 18 20.55 -15.10 -8.93
CA LEU A 18 19.33 -14.36 -8.61
C LEU A 18 19.23 -14.10 -7.09
N LEU A 19 19.48 -15.10 -6.26
CA LEU A 19 19.48 -14.97 -4.79
C LEU A 19 20.52 -13.96 -4.31
N VAL A 20 21.74 -14.02 -4.86
CA VAL A 20 22.79 -13.05 -4.52
C VAL A 20 22.38 -11.63 -4.94
N GLY A 21 21.81 -11.46 -6.13
CA GLY A 21 21.32 -10.18 -6.62
C GLY A 21 20.20 -9.61 -5.75
N LEU A 22 19.21 -10.44 -5.37
CA LEU A 22 18.11 -10.03 -4.47
C LEU A 22 18.63 -9.71 -3.06
N SER A 23 19.58 -10.48 -2.53
CA SER A 23 20.21 -10.20 -1.24
C SER A 23 20.99 -8.89 -1.26
N GLY A 24 21.75 -8.63 -2.30
CA GLY A 24 22.46 -7.37 -2.49
C GLY A 24 21.52 -6.17 -2.59
N LEU A 25 20.41 -6.32 -3.34
CA LEU A 25 19.38 -5.30 -3.43
C LEU A 25 18.72 -5.05 -2.06
N PHE A 26 18.40 -6.10 -1.32
CA PHE A 26 17.86 -5.99 0.03
C PHE A 26 18.80 -5.23 0.97
N LEU A 27 20.08 -5.61 1.02
CA LEU A 27 21.09 -4.96 1.86
C LEU A 27 21.30 -3.49 1.48
N TYR A 28 21.19 -3.17 0.20
CA TYR A 28 21.30 -1.80 -0.29
C TYR A 28 20.08 -0.94 0.07
N LEU A 29 18.86 -1.49 -0.04
CA LEU A 29 17.63 -0.73 0.15
C LEU A 29 17.18 -0.67 1.61
N ASN A 30 17.42 -1.74 2.40
CA ASN A 30 16.91 -1.84 3.77
C ASN A 30 17.33 -0.67 4.70
N PRO A 31 18.57 -0.14 4.66
CA PRO A 31 18.97 1.02 5.46
C PRO A 31 18.31 2.34 5.02
N GLN A 32 17.78 2.39 3.77
CA GLN A 32 17.13 3.59 3.23
C GLN A 32 15.65 3.66 3.60
N ILE A 33 15.10 2.60 4.20
CA ILE A 33 13.70 2.51 4.57
C ILE A 33 13.60 2.83 6.06
N PRO A 34 12.86 3.89 6.45
CA PRO A 34 12.63 4.22 7.84
C PRO A 34 12.04 3.05 8.62
N ASP A 35 12.28 3.01 9.92
CA ASP A 35 11.68 2.00 10.79
C ASP A 35 10.16 2.24 10.90
N ALA A 36 9.41 1.15 10.96
CA ALA A 36 7.95 1.22 11.01
C ALA A 36 7.42 1.92 12.27
N SER A 37 8.20 1.94 13.36
CA SER A 37 7.91 2.70 14.57
C SER A 37 7.72 4.21 14.32
N THR A 38 8.38 4.75 13.29
CA THR A 38 8.19 6.14 12.85
C THR A 38 6.75 6.38 12.40
N TYR A 39 6.05 5.34 11.95
CA TYR A 39 4.70 5.42 11.40
C TYR A 39 3.59 5.09 12.40
N GLN A 40 3.93 4.62 13.60
CA GLN A 40 2.96 4.45 14.70
C GLN A 40 2.34 5.79 15.12
N ASN A 41 3.11 6.88 14.96
CA ASN A 41 2.69 8.25 15.30
C ASN A 41 2.60 9.13 14.04
N VAL A 42 2.11 8.60 12.91
CA VAL A 42 1.87 9.43 11.74
C VAL A 42 0.88 10.52 12.12
N GLN A 43 1.39 11.75 12.24
CA GLN A 43 0.52 12.91 12.39
C GLN A 43 -0.21 13.11 11.06
N ILE A 44 -1.50 12.80 11.07
CA ILE A 44 -2.37 13.10 9.94
C ILE A 44 -2.49 14.61 9.88
N GLU A 45 -1.93 15.22 8.83
CA GLU A 45 -1.99 16.67 8.63
C GLU A 45 -3.45 17.10 8.52
N THR A 46 -3.94 17.78 9.55
CA THR A 46 -5.27 18.38 9.54
C THR A 46 -5.18 19.81 9.04
N PRO A 47 -6.08 20.25 8.16
CA PRO A 47 -6.09 21.63 7.69
C PRO A 47 -6.39 22.60 8.83
N LEU A 48 -5.82 23.81 8.76
CA LEU A 48 -6.20 24.91 9.64
C LEU A 48 -7.62 25.36 9.26
N ARG A 49 -8.55 25.27 10.20
CA ARG A 49 -9.94 25.71 10.02
C ARG A 49 -10.18 27.01 10.77
N VAL A 50 -10.65 28.01 10.05
CA VAL A 50 -11.09 29.28 10.62
C VAL A 50 -12.60 29.24 10.76
N LEU A 51 -13.09 29.29 11.98
CA LEU A 51 -14.52 29.26 12.30
C LEU A 51 -15.00 30.64 12.71
N GLY A 52 -16.19 31.02 12.28
CA GLY A 52 -16.88 32.18 12.78
C GLY A 52 -17.38 32.00 14.22
N GLN A 53 -17.85 33.05 14.89
CA GLN A 53 -18.41 32.99 16.25
C GLN A 53 -19.62 32.03 16.38
N ASN A 54 -20.33 31.78 15.30
CA ASN A 54 -21.44 30.85 15.19
C ASN A 54 -21.03 29.41 14.81
N GLY A 55 -19.74 29.10 14.81
CA GLY A 55 -19.23 27.79 14.44
C GLY A 55 -19.20 27.48 12.92
N LEU A 56 -19.62 28.45 12.08
CA LEU A 56 -19.56 28.30 10.62
C LEU A 56 -18.11 28.31 10.13
N LEU A 57 -17.78 27.39 9.25
CA LEU A 57 -16.47 27.34 8.60
C LEU A 57 -16.32 28.52 7.63
N LEU A 58 -15.44 29.46 7.97
CA LEU A 58 -15.16 30.64 7.15
C LEU A 58 -14.08 30.38 6.11
N ALA A 59 -13.03 29.65 6.51
CA ALA A 59 -11.94 29.30 5.62
C ALA A 59 -11.23 28.02 6.08
N GLU A 60 -10.63 27.30 5.14
CA GLU A 60 -9.84 26.10 5.40
C GLU A 60 -8.51 26.23 4.62
N PHE A 61 -7.38 26.17 5.35
CA PHE A 61 -6.03 26.30 4.79
C PHE A 61 -5.26 24.99 5.01
N GLY A 62 -4.69 24.46 3.96
CA GLY A 62 -3.88 23.25 3.96
C GLY A 62 -3.85 22.58 2.58
N GLU A 63 -2.78 21.87 2.29
CA GLU A 63 -2.68 21.12 1.02
C GLU A 63 -3.54 19.86 1.03
N ARG A 64 -3.73 19.27 2.21
CA ARG A 64 -4.50 18.04 2.42
C ARG A 64 -5.71 18.32 3.28
N ARG A 65 -6.84 17.83 2.86
CA ARG A 65 -8.07 17.78 3.68
C ARG A 65 -8.14 16.38 4.26
N SER A 66 -7.81 16.23 5.53
CA SER A 66 -7.94 14.99 6.26
C SER A 66 -8.78 15.20 7.53
N ILE A 67 -9.61 14.22 7.81
CA ILE A 67 -10.45 14.17 9.02
C ILE A 67 -10.23 12.77 9.58
N PRO A 68 -9.35 12.63 10.59
CA PRO A 68 -9.05 11.33 11.17
C PRO A 68 -10.28 10.72 11.83
N ILE A 69 -10.49 9.45 11.56
CA ILE A 69 -11.53 8.62 12.18
C ILE A 69 -10.94 7.33 12.72
N THR A 70 -11.55 6.76 13.72
CA THR A 70 -11.22 5.43 14.24
C THR A 70 -11.94 4.35 13.44
N LEU A 71 -11.41 3.12 13.46
CA LEU A 71 -12.02 2.01 12.72
C LEU A 71 -13.46 1.71 13.18
N ASN A 72 -13.78 1.98 14.44
CA ASN A 72 -15.12 1.77 15.00
C ASN A 72 -16.16 2.78 14.47
N GLU A 73 -15.71 3.92 13.95
CA GLU A 73 -16.56 4.94 13.32
C GLU A 73 -16.81 4.64 11.84
N VAL A 74 -16.13 3.64 11.29
CA VAL A 74 -16.25 3.26 9.87
C VAL A 74 -17.32 2.18 9.73
N PRO A 75 -18.33 2.33 8.87
CA PRO A 75 -19.33 1.30 8.62
C PRO A 75 -18.69 0.00 8.11
N GLN A 76 -19.10 -1.14 8.65
CA GLN A 76 -18.52 -2.45 8.30
C GLN A 76 -18.58 -2.73 6.79
N HIS A 77 -19.68 -2.39 6.13
CA HIS A 77 -19.84 -2.59 4.69
C HIS A 77 -18.81 -1.80 3.86
N PHE A 78 -18.35 -0.64 4.35
CA PHE A 78 -17.30 0.13 3.69
C PHE A 78 -15.92 -0.55 3.86
N ILE A 79 -15.64 -1.08 5.05
CA ILE A 79 -14.44 -1.87 5.33
C ILE A 79 -14.41 -3.09 4.40
N ASP A 80 -15.52 -3.83 4.34
CA ASP A 80 -15.65 -5.02 3.50
C ASP A 80 -15.46 -4.68 2.01
N ALA A 81 -16.00 -3.55 1.56
CA ALA A 81 -15.82 -3.08 0.19
C ALA A 81 -14.36 -2.78 -0.13
N ILE A 82 -13.63 -2.10 0.75
CA ILE A 82 -12.20 -1.82 0.59
C ILE A 82 -11.41 -3.13 0.50
N ILE A 83 -11.62 -4.03 1.47
CA ILE A 83 -10.87 -5.29 1.53
C ILE A 83 -11.15 -6.15 0.29
N ASN A 84 -12.41 -6.29 -0.10
CA ASN A 84 -12.78 -7.09 -1.28
C ASN A 84 -12.31 -6.50 -2.61
N THR A 85 -12.11 -5.18 -2.66
CA THR A 85 -11.66 -4.51 -3.89
C THR A 85 -10.15 -4.45 -3.99
N GLU A 86 -9.47 -4.06 -2.90
CA GLU A 86 -8.05 -3.76 -2.90
C GLU A 86 -7.19 -4.96 -2.50
N ASP A 87 -7.67 -5.80 -1.57
CA ASP A 87 -6.85 -6.85 -0.98
C ASP A 87 -7.71 -7.94 -0.30
N LYS A 88 -8.33 -8.80 -1.10
CA LYS A 88 -9.28 -9.84 -0.62
C LYS A 88 -8.74 -10.73 0.50
N ARG A 89 -7.42 -10.89 0.56
CA ARG A 89 -6.75 -11.75 1.54
C ARG A 89 -5.94 -10.95 2.56
N PHE A 90 -6.34 -9.69 2.81
CA PHE A 90 -5.65 -8.77 3.71
C PHE A 90 -5.28 -9.39 5.06
N TYR A 91 -6.18 -10.15 5.66
CA TYR A 91 -5.96 -10.78 6.97
C TYR A 91 -5.11 -12.07 6.92
N GLU A 92 -4.85 -12.63 5.72
CA GLU A 92 -4.18 -13.92 5.56
C GLU A 92 -2.66 -13.80 5.34
N HIS A 93 -2.20 -12.67 4.80
CA HIS A 93 -0.79 -12.44 4.49
C HIS A 93 -0.13 -11.42 5.43
N ARG A 94 1.19 -11.30 5.35
CA ARG A 94 2.01 -10.37 6.14
C ARG A 94 2.65 -9.31 5.25
N GLY A 95 1.86 -8.39 4.71
CA GLY A 95 2.29 -7.25 3.92
C GLY A 95 2.40 -7.54 2.43
N ILE A 96 2.77 -8.74 2.02
CA ILE A 96 2.85 -9.17 0.62
C ILE A 96 1.97 -10.39 0.43
N ASP A 97 1.06 -10.33 -0.54
CA ASP A 97 0.28 -11.47 -0.98
C ASP A 97 1.00 -12.20 -2.12
N PHE A 98 1.82 -13.21 -1.77
CA PHE A 98 2.58 -14.00 -2.74
C PHE A 98 1.68 -14.84 -3.66
N ILE A 99 0.48 -15.22 -3.23
CA ILE A 99 -0.44 -16.00 -4.08
C ILE A 99 -1.04 -15.09 -5.15
N SER A 100 -1.52 -13.90 -4.78
CA SER A 100 -1.99 -12.92 -5.76
C SER A 100 -0.85 -12.49 -6.69
N LEU A 101 0.34 -12.25 -6.17
CA LEU A 101 1.52 -11.91 -6.98
C LEU A 101 1.88 -13.02 -7.99
N SER A 102 1.81 -14.29 -7.59
CA SER A 102 2.08 -15.41 -8.50
C SER A 102 1.01 -15.55 -9.57
N ASN A 103 -0.25 -15.34 -9.23
CA ASN A 103 -1.36 -15.35 -10.18
C ASN A 103 -1.25 -14.22 -11.22
N ASP A 104 -0.89 -13.02 -10.77
CA ASP A 104 -0.66 -11.89 -11.67
C ASP A 104 0.54 -12.12 -12.59
N LEU A 105 1.61 -12.74 -12.09
CA LEU A 105 2.76 -13.10 -12.93
C LEU A 105 2.38 -14.16 -13.98
N LEU A 106 1.59 -15.14 -13.62
CA LEU A 106 1.08 -16.15 -14.56
C LEU A 106 0.13 -15.53 -15.58
N SER A 107 -0.73 -14.58 -15.17
CA SER A 107 -1.62 -13.87 -16.11
C SER A 107 -0.83 -13.00 -17.07
N LEU A 108 0.24 -12.30 -16.60
CA LEU A 108 1.13 -11.55 -17.47
C LEU A 108 1.76 -12.41 -18.58
N VAL A 109 2.19 -13.62 -18.25
CA VAL A 109 2.72 -14.57 -19.25
C VAL A 109 1.62 -15.00 -20.22
N GLY A 110 0.39 -15.25 -19.72
CA GLY A 110 -0.77 -15.56 -20.55
C GLY A 110 -1.17 -14.38 -21.46
N ASP A 111 -1.15 -13.17 -20.96
CA ASP A 111 -1.52 -11.95 -21.69
C ASP A 111 -0.48 -11.58 -22.76
N LEU A 112 0.81 -11.84 -22.51
CA LEU A 112 1.86 -11.75 -23.54
C LEU A 112 1.61 -12.69 -24.74
N ILE A 113 0.95 -13.84 -24.49
CA ILE A 113 0.60 -14.81 -25.55
C ILE A 113 -0.72 -14.44 -26.23
N THR A 114 -1.65 -13.79 -25.50
CA THR A 114 -3.05 -13.58 -25.95
C THR A 114 -3.39 -12.12 -26.29
N ASP A 115 -2.43 -11.20 -26.16
CA ASP A 115 -2.59 -9.74 -26.40
C ASP A 115 -3.73 -9.10 -25.59
N ARG A 116 -4.03 -9.66 -24.41
CA ARG A 116 -4.98 -9.11 -23.45
C ARG A 116 -4.23 -8.18 -22.49
N GLY A 117 -4.77 -7.01 -22.26
CA GLY A 117 -4.13 -5.94 -21.45
C GLY A 117 -3.76 -6.41 -20.04
N LEU A 118 -2.72 -5.78 -19.51
CA LEU A 118 -2.13 -6.05 -18.19
C LEU A 118 -3.20 -6.14 -17.08
N GLY A 119 -3.21 -7.28 -16.37
CA GLY A 119 -4.13 -7.56 -15.28
C GLY A 119 -4.00 -6.62 -14.07
N SER A 120 -4.94 -6.68 -13.15
CA SER A 120 -5.00 -5.85 -11.95
C SER A 120 -3.77 -6.08 -11.06
N GLY A 121 -3.19 -5.00 -10.56
CA GLY A 121 -1.91 -5.07 -9.84
C GLY A 121 -2.01 -5.76 -8.47
N ALA A 122 -1.13 -6.72 -8.20
CA ALA A 122 -0.95 -7.43 -6.94
C ALA A 122 -0.40 -6.54 -5.80
N SER A 123 -0.91 -5.32 -5.63
CA SER A 123 -0.52 -4.44 -4.54
C SER A 123 -1.47 -4.61 -3.37
N THR A 124 -0.96 -5.02 -2.21
CA THR A 124 -1.73 -5.13 -0.97
C THR A 124 -2.06 -3.76 -0.37
N ILE A 125 -3.04 -3.71 0.54
CA ILE A 125 -3.38 -2.52 1.33
C ILE A 125 -2.12 -2.00 2.05
N THR A 126 -1.32 -2.88 2.65
CA THR A 126 -0.09 -2.49 3.36
C THR A 126 0.96 -1.90 2.42
N MET A 127 1.11 -2.42 1.20
CA MET A 127 2.00 -1.84 0.18
C MET A 127 1.52 -0.49 -0.32
N GLN A 128 0.20 -0.31 -0.47
CA GLN A 128 -0.39 0.99 -0.83
C GLN A 128 -0.20 2.01 0.30
N LEU A 129 -0.39 1.61 1.55
CA LEU A 129 -0.09 2.43 2.73
C LEU A 129 1.39 2.85 2.74
N ALA A 130 2.31 1.91 2.57
CA ALA A 130 3.75 2.17 2.49
C ALA A 130 4.09 3.21 1.41
N ARG A 131 3.48 3.10 0.23
CA ARG A 131 3.63 4.07 -0.85
C ARG A 131 3.14 5.47 -0.47
N ASN A 132 1.97 5.57 0.14
CA ASN A 132 1.35 6.84 0.51
C ASN A 132 2.16 7.59 1.59
N ILE A 133 2.85 6.85 2.46
CA ILE A 133 3.65 7.42 3.55
C ILE A 133 5.02 7.89 3.06
N SER A 134 5.69 7.20 2.10
CA SER A 134 7.14 7.35 1.96
C SER A 134 7.70 7.59 0.55
N PHE A 135 7.02 7.28 -0.57
CA PHE A 135 7.74 7.09 -1.84
C PHE A 135 7.16 7.83 -3.06
N ASN A 136 6.83 9.10 -2.95
CA ASN A 136 6.16 9.83 -4.04
C ASN A 136 7.02 10.13 -5.28
N LEU A 137 8.37 10.05 -5.24
CA LEU A 137 9.25 10.59 -6.29
C LEU A 137 10.24 9.61 -6.91
N GLU A 138 10.19 8.31 -6.61
CA GLU A 138 11.19 7.34 -7.08
C GLU A 138 10.83 6.61 -8.37
N ARG A 139 11.85 6.03 -9.02
CA ARG A 139 11.68 5.19 -10.23
C ARG A 139 10.85 3.95 -9.91
N ARG A 140 9.92 3.58 -10.80
CA ARG A 140 8.89 2.55 -10.58
C ARG A 140 9.38 1.24 -9.97
N PHE A 141 10.49 0.67 -10.46
CA PHE A 141 10.99 -0.63 -9.99
C PHE A 141 11.56 -0.56 -8.56
N LEU A 142 12.46 0.39 -8.29
CA LEU A 142 13.06 0.57 -6.96
C LEU A 142 11.98 0.91 -5.92
N ARG A 143 11.03 1.78 -6.31
CA ARG A 143 9.88 2.10 -5.48
C ARG A 143 9.11 0.85 -5.08
N LYS A 144 8.80 -0.07 -6.04
CA LYS A 144 8.05 -1.28 -5.75
C LYS A 144 8.75 -2.19 -4.74
N PHE A 145 10.08 -2.35 -4.87
CA PHE A 145 10.86 -3.09 -3.87
C PHE A 145 10.84 -2.41 -2.49
N LYS A 146 10.95 -1.10 -2.43
CA LYS A 146 10.87 -0.35 -1.16
C LYS A 146 9.48 -0.44 -0.53
N GLU A 147 8.41 -0.35 -1.34
CA GLU A 147 7.03 -0.58 -0.89
C GLU A 147 6.88 -1.97 -0.25
N MET A 148 7.40 -3.01 -0.88
CA MET A 148 7.37 -4.38 -0.35
C MET A 148 8.15 -4.51 0.97
N LEU A 149 9.37 -3.98 1.04
CA LEU A 149 10.18 -4.03 2.25
C LEU A 149 9.57 -3.24 3.40
N LEU A 150 9.02 -2.05 3.11
CA LEU A 150 8.35 -1.25 4.12
C LEU A 150 7.05 -1.91 4.57
N ALA A 151 6.28 -2.53 3.66
CA ALA A 151 5.08 -3.28 4.03
C ALA A 151 5.40 -4.42 5.01
N LEU A 152 6.51 -5.15 4.78
CA LEU A 152 6.96 -6.19 5.72
C LEU A 152 7.37 -5.61 7.10
N LYS A 153 7.99 -4.42 7.13
CA LYS A 153 8.32 -3.74 8.39
C LYS A 153 7.05 -3.29 9.13
N ILE A 154 6.11 -2.67 8.41
CA ILE A 154 4.82 -2.23 8.97
C ILE A 154 4.07 -3.40 9.62
N GLU A 155 3.97 -4.54 8.95
CA GLU A 155 3.26 -5.73 9.45
C GLU A 155 3.95 -6.43 10.64
N ARG A 156 5.20 -6.08 10.94
CA ARG A 156 5.88 -6.55 12.15
C ARG A 156 5.54 -5.69 13.37
N GLU A 157 5.26 -4.42 13.17
CA GLU A 157 5.09 -3.43 14.23
C GLU A 157 3.62 -3.08 14.48
N LEU A 158 2.76 -3.20 13.47
CA LEU A 158 1.36 -2.83 13.53
C LEU A 158 0.45 -4.03 13.33
N THR A 159 -0.67 -4.03 14.02
CA THR A 159 -1.77 -4.97 13.80
C THR A 159 -2.52 -4.66 12.51
N LYS A 160 -3.26 -5.63 11.98
CA LYS A 160 -4.11 -5.45 10.79
C LYS A 160 -5.11 -4.30 10.94
N ASN A 161 -5.70 -4.15 12.12
CA ASN A 161 -6.65 -3.07 12.40
C ASN A 161 -5.98 -1.69 12.41
N GLU A 162 -4.78 -1.58 12.96
CA GLU A 162 -4.00 -0.34 12.91
C GLU A 162 -3.60 0.02 11.48
N ILE A 163 -3.14 -0.95 10.69
CA ILE A 163 -2.81 -0.78 9.27
C ILE A 163 -4.04 -0.30 8.50
N LEU A 164 -5.19 -0.92 8.71
CA LEU A 164 -6.43 -0.56 8.03
C LEU A 164 -6.91 0.84 8.44
N THR A 165 -6.79 1.18 9.74
CA THR A 165 -7.09 2.53 10.24
C THR A 165 -6.22 3.59 9.56
N LEU A 166 -4.91 3.36 9.49
CA LEU A 166 -3.99 4.27 8.80
C LEU A 166 -4.32 4.36 7.31
N TYR A 167 -4.61 3.24 6.66
CA TYR A 167 -4.97 3.22 5.25
C TYR A 167 -6.23 4.06 4.98
N ILE A 168 -7.31 3.82 5.72
CA ILE A 168 -8.59 4.54 5.58
C ILE A 168 -8.42 6.05 5.80
N ASN A 169 -7.48 6.45 6.64
CA ASN A 169 -7.21 7.86 6.93
C ASN A 169 -6.24 8.54 5.97
N LEU A 170 -5.38 7.79 5.28
CA LEU A 170 -4.29 8.33 4.46
C LEU A 170 -4.45 8.14 2.96
N VAL A 171 -5.34 7.25 2.52
CA VAL A 171 -5.55 7.00 1.09
C VAL A 171 -6.11 8.24 0.39
N PRO A 172 -5.53 8.65 -0.75
CA PRO A 172 -6.02 9.81 -1.49
C PRO A 172 -7.25 9.44 -2.34
N PHE A 173 -8.34 10.18 -2.18
CA PHE A 173 -9.57 10.05 -2.97
C PHE A 173 -9.73 11.13 -4.06
N GLY A 174 -8.70 11.94 -4.29
CA GLY A 174 -8.79 13.07 -5.23
C GLY A 174 -9.36 14.34 -4.60
N LYS A 175 -9.43 15.45 -5.35
CA LYS A 175 -9.87 16.78 -4.87
C LYS A 175 -9.24 17.19 -3.52
N ARG A 176 -8.00 16.79 -3.28
CA ARG A 176 -7.26 17.02 -2.02
C ARG A 176 -7.87 16.32 -0.79
N ALA A 177 -8.85 15.44 -0.97
CA ALA A 177 -9.44 14.64 0.11
C ALA A 177 -8.52 13.44 0.40
N TYR A 178 -8.00 13.38 1.60
CA TYR A 178 -7.21 12.28 2.14
C TYR A 178 -7.99 11.61 3.27
N GLY A 179 -8.19 10.30 3.11
CA GLY A 179 -9.02 9.50 4.00
C GLY A 179 -10.50 9.51 3.63
N ALA A 180 -11.20 8.47 4.11
CA ALA A 180 -12.58 8.18 3.74
C ALA A 180 -13.57 9.26 4.24
N GLU A 181 -13.39 9.74 5.46
CA GLU A 181 -14.27 10.78 6.04
C GLU A 181 -14.15 12.10 5.27
N ALA A 182 -12.93 12.52 4.93
CA ALA A 182 -12.73 13.72 4.12
C ALA A 182 -13.29 13.54 2.70
N ALA A 183 -13.23 12.34 2.15
CA ALA A 183 -13.84 12.01 0.86
C ALA A 183 -15.38 12.08 0.94
N ALA A 184 -16.01 11.47 1.95
CA ALA A 184 -17.44 11.51 2.16
C ALA A 184 -17.95 12.95 2.24
N LYS A 185 -17.30 13.80 3.02
CA LYS A 185 -17.64 15.24 3.12
C LYS A 185 -17.40 15.99 1.81
N THR A 186 -16.30 15.69 1.10
CA THR A 186 -15.96 16.41 -0.14
C THR A 186 -16.91 16.07 -1.30
N TYR A 187 -17.33 14.80 -1.41
CA TYR A 187 -18.12 14.33 -2.54
C TYR A 187 -19.62 14.31 -2.29
N TYR A 188 -20.02 14.05 -1.04
CA TYR A 188 -21.44 13.86 -0.68
C TYR A 188 -21.93 14.88 0.35
N GLY A 189 -21.06 15.69 0.94
CA GLY A 189 -21.42 16.67 1.99
C GLY A 189 -21.89 16.02 3.31
N LYS A 190 -21.60 14.73 3.50
CA LYS A 190 -22.05 13.93 4.65
C LYS A 190 -20.85 13.28 5.32
N SER A 191 -21.02 12.90 6.58
CA SER A 191 -20.10 12.00 7.29
C SER A 191 -20.16 10.58 6.71
N LEU A 192 -19.17 9.76 7.01
CA LEU A 192 -19.07 8.38 6.53
C LEU A 192 -20.05 7.44 7.27
N ASP A 193 -20.54 7.84 8.46
CA ASP A 193 -21.51 7.14 9.29
C ASP A 193 -22.89 6.96 8.64
#